data_96459ab858e27d773400bf3cc287ca5e
#
_entry.id   96459ab858e27d773400bf3cc287ca5e
#
_cell.length_a   1.000
_cell.length_b   1.000
_cell.length_c   1.000
_cell.angle_alpha   90.00
_cell.angle_beta   90.00
_cell.angle_gamma   90.00
#
_symmetry.space_group_name_H-M   'P 1'
#
loop_
_entity.id
_entity.type
_entity.pdbx_description
1 polymer ?
#
loop_
_entity_poly.entity_id
_entity_poly.type
_entity_poly.pdbx_seq_one_letter_code
_entity_poly.pdbx_strand_id
1 'polypeptide(L)'
;LLVVPTWLFMNWRVSNRWVLGLCGLLVLLPAGVCFLYIRQSPAEGWFLLGLLFVVWIADTAAYFTGRAFGKHKLAPSISPGKTREGALGAWLAVTVYVAVFVLWLKPDGFANLNVSVWQVLFIAFFLTYQSIMGDLYESWLKRCAGVKDSGASLPGHGGILDRIDAILPVLPLQIILLSWLSHG
;
A
#
# COMPACT_ATOMS: atom_id res chain seq x y z
N LEU A 1 1.34 4.28 11.84
CA LEU A 1 0.50 3.52 10.90
C LEU A 1 -0.32 2.42 11.58
N LEU A 2 0.11 1.85 12.71
CA LEU A 2 -0.70 0.90 13.52
C LEU A 2 -1.89 1.57 14.22
N VAL A 3 -1.92 2.89 14.35
CA VAL A 3 -3.01 3.69 14.95
C VAL A 3 -4.11 4.03 13.94
N VAL A 4 -3.92 3.67 12.68
CA VAL A 4 -4.77 4.01 11.54
C VAL A 4 -6.23 3.51 11.61
N PRO A 5 -6.59 2.38 12.24
CA PRO A 5 -7.98 1.95 12.26
C PRO A 5 -8.94 2.86 13.02
N THR A 6 -8.47 3.59 14.03
CA THR A 6 -9.36 4.37 14.91
C THR A 6 -9.93 5.60 14.22
N TRP A 7 -9.16 6.33 13.44
CA TRP A 7 -9.65 7.51 12.72
C TRP A 7 -10.61 7.14 11.57
N LEU A 8 -10.48 5.95 10.97
CA LEU A 8 -11.43 5.42 9.98
C LEU A 8 -12.84 5.28 10.55
N PHE A 9 -12.94 4.91 11.84
CA PHE A 9 -14.22 4.67 12.50
C PHE A 9 -14.76 5.92 13.20
N MET A 10 -13.91 6.88 13.57
CA MET A 10 -14.30 8.04 14.39
C MET A 10 -14.79 9.25 13.58
N ASN A 11 -14.88 9.19 12.27
CA ASN A 11 -15.28 10.31 11.40
C ASN A 11 -14.47 11.61 11.69
N TRP A 12 -13.23 11.45 12.16
CA TRP A 12 -12.38 12.55 12.58
C TRP A 12 -11.95 13.37 11.38
N ARG A 13 -12.29 14.67 11.40
CA ARG A 13 -11.87 15.63 10.37
C ARG A 13 -10.91 16.63 10.97
N VAL A 14 -9.77 16.78 10.34
CA VAL A 14 -8.79 17.83 10.63
C VAL A 14 -9.03 18.99 9.69
N SER A 15 -9.33 20.17 10.23
CA SER A 15 -9.55 21.39 9.42
C SER A 15 -8.30 22.28 9.30
N ASN A 16 -7.30 22.06 10.15
CA ASN A 16 -6.08 22.86 10.13
C ASN A 16 -5.17 22.42 8.98
N ARG A 17 -4.98 23.32 7.99
CA ARG A 17 -4.15 23.08 6.80
C ARG A 17 -2.69 22.74 7.11
N TRP A 18 -2.13 23.30 8.19
CA TRP A 18 -0.75 23.03 8.59
C TRP A 18 -0.60 21.60 9.13
N VAL A 19 -1.58 21.13 9.90
CA VAL A 19 -1.63 19.76 10.39
C VAL A 19 -1.79 18.79 9.22
N LEU A 20 -2.67 19.09 8.25
CA LEU A 20 -2.82 18.27 7.04
C LEU A 20 -1.53 18.20 6.23
N GLY A 21 -0.83 19.34 6.06
CA GLY A 21 0.47 19.39 5.40
C GLY A 21 1.52 18.53 6.09
N LEU A 22 1.58 18.61 7.44
CA LEU A 22 2.48 17.78 8.24
C LEU A 22 2.16 16.29 8.10
N CYS A 23 0.88 15.92 8.13
CA CYS A 23 0.43 14.55 7.90
C CYS A 23 0.87 14.01 6.52
N GLY A 24 0.77 14.84 5.47
CA GLY A 24 1.26 14.50 4.13
C GLY A 24 2.78 14.30 4.11
N LEU A 25 3.55 15.23 4.72
CA LEU A 25 5.01 15.14 4.79
C LEU A 25 5.49 13.89 5.54
N LEU A 26 4.80 13.48 6.61
CA LEU A 26 5.13 12.28 7.37
C LEU A 26 5.01 10.98 6.56
N VAL A 27 4.26 10.98 5.47
CA VAL A 27 4.18 9.84 4.54
C VAL A 27 5.16 10.00 3.38
N LEU A 28 5.25 11.20 2.80
CA LEU A 28 6.07 11.46 1.62
C LEU A 28 7.58 11.37 1.92
N LEU A 29 8.04 11.92 3.06
CA LEU A 29 9.46 11.95 3.37
C LEU A 29 10.05 10.54 3.58
N PRO A 30 9.48 9.66 4.42
CA PRO A 30 9.98 8.30 4.56
C PRO A 30 9.94 7.52 3.24
N ALA A 31 8.85 7.66 2.47
CA ALA A 31 8.72 6.99 1.18
C ALA A 31 9.80 7.46 0.18
N GLY A 32 10.06 8.77 0.11
CA GLY A 32 11.11 9.33 -0.74
C GLY A 32 12.51 8.86 -0.35
N VAL A 33 12.83 8.87 0.94
CA VAL A 33 14.11 8.34 1.46
C VAL A 33 14.26 6.86 1.11
N CYS A 34 13.23 6.06 1.33
CA CYS A 34 13.23 4.64 1.02
C CYS A 34 13.39 4.37 -0.48
N PHE A 35 12.72 5.14 -1.32
CA PHE A 35 12.86 5.06 -2.77
C PHE A 35 14.30 5.35 -3.23
N LEU A 36 14.93 6.41 -2.69
CA LEU A 36 16.31 6.74 -2.98
C LEU A 36 17.28 5.66 -2.50
N TYR A 37 17.03 5.07 -1.34
CA TYR A 37 17.83 3.97 -0.80
C TYR A 37 17.76 2.74 -1.70
N ILE A 38 16.55 2.30 -2.07
CA ILE A 38 16.32 1.13 -2.94
C ILE A 38 16.97 1.33 -4.32
N ARG A 39 17.06 2.55 -4.83
CA ARG A 39 17.65 2.83 -6.15
C ARG A 39 19.17 2.63 -6.23
N GLN A 40 19.88 2.55 -5.10
CA GLN A 40 21.36 2.53 -5.08
C GLN A 40 21.96 1.19 -5.51
N SER A 41 21.18 0.11 -5.52
CA SER A 41 21.65 -1.23 -5.90
C SER A 41 20.87 -1.79 -7.10
N PRO A 42 21.55 -2.36 -8.12
CA PRO A 42 20.86 -2.98 -9.27
C PRO A 42 19.94 -4.14 -8.88
N ALA A 43 20.30 -4.94 -7.88
CA ALA A 43 19.46 -6.01 -7.36
C ALA A 43 18.16 -5.46 -6.74
N GLU A 44 18.21 -4.26 -6.18
CA GLU A 44 17.07 -3.61 -5.52
C GLU A 44 16.05 -3.04 -6.53
N GLY A 45 16.42 -2.83 -7.79
CA GLY A 45 15.48 -2.45 -8.85
C GLY A 45 14.40 -3.52 -9.07
N TRP A 46 14.74 -4.80 -8.97
CA TRP A 46 13.79 -5.90 -9.03
C TRP A 46 12.82 -5.90 -7.84
N PHE A 47 13.30 -5.50 -6.66
CA PHE A 47 12.45 -5.34 -5.48
C PHE A 47 11.44 -4.22 -5.64
N LEU A 48 11.89 -3.09 -6.18
CA LEU A 48 10.98 -1.97 -6.45
C LEU A 48 9.90 -2.38 -7.47
N LEU A 49 10.29 -3.06 -8.53
CA LEU A 49 9.35 -3.59 -9.51
C LEU A 49 8.38 -4.60 -8.88
N GLY A 50 8.89 -5.52 -8.07
CA GLY A 50 8.08 -6.47 -7.31
C GLY A 50 7.06 -5.78 -6.41
N LEU A 51 7.46 -4.69 -5.77
CA LEU A 51 6.56 -3.88 -4.93
C LEU A 51 5.45 -3.20 -5.75
N LEU A 52 5.79 -2.62 -6.90
CA LEU A 52 4.80 -2.02 -7.79
C LEU A 52 3.75 -3.06 -8.19
N PHE A 53 4.18 -4.28 -8.51
CA PHE A 53 3.27 -5.38 -8.82
C PHE A 53 2.39 -5.77 -7.63
N VAL A 54 2.89 -5.75 -6.40
CA VAL A 54 2.07 -5.98 -5.19
C VAL A 54 0.89 -5.01 -5.16
N VAL A 55 1.16 -3.71 -5.33
CA VAL A 55 0.12 -2.68 -5.27
C VAL A 55 -0.87 -2.85 -6.43
N TRP A 56 -0.40 -3.04 -7.65
CA TRP A 56 -1.28 -3.21 -8.82
C TRP A 56 -2.13 -4.47 -8.74
N ILE A 57 -1.58 -5.57 -8.25
CA ILE A 57 -2.32 -6.83 -8.03
C ILE A 57 -3.36 -6.63 -6.93
N ALA A 58 -2.98 -5.98 -5.81
CA ALA A 58 -3.89 -5.69 -4.71
C ALA A 58 -5.10 -4.87 -5.18
N ASP A 59 -4.86 -3.77 -5.89
CA ASP A 59 -5.91 -2.88 -6.37
C ASP A 59 -6.81 -3.56 -7.40
N THR A 60 -6.20 -4.26 -8.36
CA THR A 60 -6.95 -4.99 -9.39
C THR A 60 -7.81 -6.09 -8.78
N ALA A 61 -7.25 -6.90 -7.90
CA ALA A 61 -7.97 -7.98 -7.23
C ALA A 61 -9.07 -7.42 -6.30
N ALA A 62 -8.77 -6.33 -5.54
CA ALA A 62 -9.76 -5.67 -4.71
C ALA A 62 -10.94 -5.14 -5.52
N TYR A 63 -10.66 -4.57 -6.70
CA TYR A 63 -11.71 -4.05 -7.59
C TYR A 63 -12.62 -5.18 -8.10
N PHE A 64 -12.06 -6.25 -8.66
CA PHE A 64 -12.86 -7.32 -9.23
C PHE A 64 -13.62 -8.12 -8.17
N THR A 65 -12.98 -8.48 -7.07
CA THR A 65 -13.63 -9.22 -5.98
C THR A 65 -14.65 -8.35 -5.24
N GLY A 66 -14.34 -7.07 -5.02
CA GLY A 66 -15.27 -6.10 -4.44
C GLY A 66 -16.49 -5.84 -5.32
N ARG A 67 -16.32 -5.85 -6.64
CA ARG A 67 -17.45 -5.71 -7.59
C ARG A 67 -18.29 -6.97 -7.67
N ALA A 68 -17.68 -8.15 -7.64
CA ALA A 68 -18.39 -9.42 -7.78
C ALA A 68 -19.08 -9.87 -6.49
N PHE A 69 -18.42 -9.69 -5.35
CA PHE A 69 -18.83 -10.26 -4.05
C PHE A 69 -19.03 -9.23 -2.94
N GLY A 70 -18.74 -7.93 -3.18
CA GLY A 70 -18.74 -6.89 -2.17
C GLY A 70 -20.11 -6.60 -1.60
N LYS A 71 -20.34 -6.99 -0.36
CA LYS A 71 -21.55 -6.74 0.42
C LYS A 71 -21.33 -5.74 1.56
N HIS A 72 -20.14 -5.79 2.18
CA HIS A 72 -19.80 -5.00 3.34
C HIS A 72 -18.80 -3.91 2.99
N LYS A 73 -19.17 -2.66 3.23
CA LYS A 73 -18.27 -1.52 3.00
C LYS A 73 -17.13 -1.53 4.01
N LEU A 74 -15.92 -1.15 3.54
CA LEU A 74 -14.72 -1.07 4.39
C LEU A 74 -14.65 0.28 5.13
N ALA A 75 -14.82 1.38 4.41
CA ALA A 75 -14.75 2.75 4.95
C ALA A 75 -15.77 3.66 4.26
N PRO A 76 -17.08 3.57 4.62
CA PRO A 76 -18.17 4.27 3.90
C PRO A 76 -18.01 5.78 3.82
N SER A 77 -17.49 6.41 4.89
CA SER A 77 -17.35 7.87 5.01
C SER A 77 -16.15 8.44 4.21
N ILE A 78 -15.17 7.61 3.90
CA ILE A 78 -13.91 8.01 3.27
C ILE A 78 -13.88 7.55 1.80
N SER A 79 -14.06 6.26 1.59
CA SER A 79 -14.05 5.61 0.28
C SER A 79 -15.22 4.61 0.16
N PRO A 80 -16.40 5.04 -0.31
CA PRO A 80 -17.60 4.20 -0.37
C PRO A 80 -17.50 3.05 -1.39
N GLY A 81 -16.51 3.07 -2.28
CA GLY A 81 -16.24 2.01 -3.25
C GLY A 81 -15.57 0.78 -2.66
N LYS A 82 -14.79 0.94 -1.59
CA LYS A 82 -14.03 -0.15 -0.99
C LYS A 82 -14.89 -1.09 -0.14
N THR A 83 -14.65 -2.40 -0.28
CA THR A 83 -15.38 -3.47 0.43
C THR A 83 -14.44 -4.38 1.18
N ARG A 84 -14.95 -5.06 2.22
CA ARG A 84 -14.19 -6.03 3.02
C ARG A 84 -13.83 -7.26 2.18
N GLU A 85 -14.75 -7.70 1.34
CA GLU A 85 -14.55 -8.82 0.40
C GLU A 85 -13.47 -8.48 -0.63
N GLY A 86 -13.44 -7.22 -1.10
CA GLY A 86 -12.37 -6.72 -1.95
C GLY A 86 -11.01 -6.78 -1.27
N ALA A 87 -10.92 -6.35 0.01
CA ALA A 87 -9.69 -6.42 0.77
C ALA A 87 -9.20 -7.88 0.96
N LEU A 88 -10.11 -8.82 1.20
CA LEU A 88 -9.79 -10.24 1.29
C LEU A 88 -9.27 -10.80 -0.05
N GLY A 89 -9.92 -10.43 -1.16
CA GLY A 89 -9.48 -10.83 -2.50
C GLY A 89 -8.11 -10.28 -2.85
N ALA A 90 -7.83 -9.02 -2.48
CA ALA A 90 -6.50 -8.43 -2.63
C ALA A 90 -5.44 -9.23 -1.85
N TRP A 91 -5.71 -9.54 -0.58
CA TRP A 91 -4.78 -10.33 0.24
C TRP A 91 -4.50 -11.71 -0.36
N LEU A 92 -5.51 -12.42 -0.83
CA LEU A 92 -5.33 -13.74 -1.46
C LEU A 92 -4.48 -13.64 -2.74
N ALA A 93 -4.76 -12.66 -3.60
CA ALA A 93 -4.01 -12.46 -4.84
C ALA A 93 -2.54 -12.08 -4.57
N VAL A 94 -2.30 -11.17 -3.61
CA VAL A 94 -0.94 -10.79 -3.20
C VAL A 94 -0.22 -11.97 -2.55
N THR A 95 -0.91 -12.83 -1.78
CA THR A 95 -0.30 -14.03 -1.21
C THR A 95 0.22 -14.96 -2.29
N VAL A 96 -0.58 -15.21 -3.34
CA VAL A 96 -0.14 -16.01 -4.48
C VAL A 96 1.06 -15.37 -5.18
N TYR A 97 0.99 -14.06 -5.41
CA TYR A 97 2.09 -13.32 -6.04
C TYR A 97 3.39 -13.40 -5.21
N VAL A 98 3.34 -13.11 -3.91
CA VAL A 98 4.52 -13.18 -3.02
C VAL A 98 5.09 -14.59 -2.97
N ALA A 99 4.22 -15.61 -2.90
CA ALA A 99 4.65 -17.01 -2.93
C ALA A 99 5.40 -17.33 -4.24
N VAL A 100 4.84 -16.97 -5.38
CA VAL A 100 5.49 -17.17 -6.70
C VAL A 100 6.80 -16.41 -6.77
N PHE A 101 6.81 -15.14 -6.35
CA PHE A 101 7.98 -14.27 -6.42
C PHE A 101 9.14 -14.80 -5.55
N VAL A 102 8.85 -15.15 -4.30
CA VAL A 102 9.87 -15.56 -3.32
C VAL A 102 10.29 -17.01 -3.49
N LEU A 103 9.34 -17.92 -3.75
CA LEU A 103 9.61 -19.36 -3.76
C LEU A 103 10.03 -19.89 -5.13
N TRP A 104 9.54 -19.29 -6.21
CA TRP A 104 9.74 -19.78 -7.57
C TRP A 104 10.72 -18.94 -8.39
N LEU A 105 10.52 -17.63 -8.46
CA LEU A 105 11.41 -16.74 -9.22
C LEU A 105 12.77 -16.55 -8.55
N LYS A 106 12.81 -16.56 -7.20
CA LYS A 106 14.04 -16.41 -6.39
C LYS A 106 15.00 -15.36 -6.98
N PRO A 107 14.55 -14.11 -7.16
CA PRO A 107 15.43 -13.09 -7.71
C PRO A 107 16.69 -12.92 -6.88
N ASP A 108 17.77 -12.43 -7.51
CA ASP A 108 19.04 -12.15 -6.84
C ASP A 108 18.80 -11.33 -5.56
N GLY A 109 19.35 -11.78 -4.44
CA GLY A 109 19.04 -11.21 -3.11
C GLY A 109 18.06 -12.04 -2.27
N PHE A 110 17.22 -12.89 -2.89
CA PHE A 110 16.36 -13.88 -2.18
C PHE A 110 16.87 -15.33 -2.35
N ALA A 111 17.86 -15.56 -3.22
CA ALA A 111 18.30 -16.90 -3.55
C ALA A 111 18.75 -17.73 -2.31
N ASN A 112 19.28 -17.05 -1.30
CA ASN A 112 19.79 -17.65 -0.06
C ASN A 112 18.78 -17.58 1.11
N LEU A 113 17.58 -16.98 0.93
CA LEU A 113 16.59 -16.89 1.99
C LEU A 113 15.76 -18.18 2.07
N ASN A 114 15.80 -18.79 3.25
CA ASN A 114 14.97 -19.96 3.56
C ASN A 114 13.62 -19.51 4.11
N VAL A 115 12.77 -18.97 3.22
CA VAL A 115 11.49 -18.34 3.60
C VAL A 115 10.43 -19.39 3.85
N SER A 116 9.86 -19.42 5.03
CA SER A 116 8.77 -20.31 5.41
C SER A 116 7.43 -19.83 4.84
N VAL A 117 6.46 -20.73 4.71
CA VAL A 117 5.09 -20.39 4.28
C VAL A 117 4.44 -19.33 5.19
N TRP A 118 4.71 -19.40 6.49
CA TRP A 118 4.21 -18.41 7.45
C TRP A 118 4.77 -17.01 7.21
N GLN A 119 6.04 -16.90 6.86
CA GLN A 119 6.65 -15.63 6.47
C GLN A 119 6.03 -15.07 5.19
N VAL A 120 5.75 -15.91 4.19
CA VAL A 120 5.04 -15.50 2.97
C VAL A 120 3.67 -14.94 3.30
N LEU A 121 2.88 -15.65 4.10
CA LEU A 121 1.55 -15.20 4.52
C LEU A 121 1.60 -13.89 5.30
N PHE A 122 2.57 -13.76 6.20
CA PHE A 122 2.78 -12.54 7.00
C PHE A 122 3.15 -11.34 6.12
N ILE A 123 4.12 -11.51 5.22
CA ILE A 123 4.56 -10.46 4.29
C ILE A 123 3.38 -10.03 3.40
N ALA A 124 2.67 -10.99 2.79
CA ALA A 124 1.53 -10.70 1.94
C ALA A 124 0.43 -9.93 2.67
N PHE A 125 0.14 -10.33 3.92
CA PHE A 125 -0.84 -9.64 4.77
C PHE A 125 -0.44 -8.19 5.03
N PHE A 126 0.80 -7.96 5.47
CA PHE A 126 1.24 -6.61 5.81
C PHE A 126 1.39 -5.70 4.59
N LEU A 127 1.88 -6.20 3.45
CA LEU A 127 1.97 -5.44 2.22
C LEU A 127 0.58 -5.04 1.71
N THR A 128 -0.37 -5.98 1.69
CA THR A 128 -1.77 -5.70 1.29
C THR A 128 -2.44 -4.72 2.25
N TYR A 129 -2.25 -4.91 3.56
CA TYR A 129 -2.78 -4.01 4.57
C TYR A 129 -2.27 -2.59 4.38
N GLN A 130 -0.95 -2.41 4.18
CA GLN A 130 -0.36 -1.09 3.98
C GLN A 130 -0.81 -0.43 2.68
N SER A 131 -0.94 -1.17 1.59
CA SER A 131 -1.48 -0.67 0.32
C SER A 131 -2.90 -0.11 0.52
N ILE A 132 -3.79 -0.89 1.12
CA ILE A 132 -5.18 -0.47 1.39
C ILE A 132 -5.21 0.73 2.33
N MET A 133 -4.38 0.75 3.38
CA MET A 133 -4.33 1.84 4.34
C MET A 133 -3.76 3.12 3.74
N GLY A 134 -2.81 3.03 2.82
CA GLY A 134 -2.25 4.18 2.11
C GLY A 134 -3.29 4.92 1.30
N ASP A 135 -4.02 4.20 0.45
CA ASP A 135 -5.10 4.77 -0.36
C ASP A 135 -6.25 5.32 0.53
N LEU A 136 -6.61 4.62 1.61
CA LEU A 136 -7.60 5.14 2.56
C LEU A 136 -7.12 6.40 3.28
N TYR A 137 -5.84 6.46 3.63
CA TYR A 137 -5.25 7.63 4.29
C TYR A 137 -5.22 8.84 3.35
N GLU A 138 -4.80 8.66 2.12
CA GLU A 138 -4.82 9.71 1.11
C GLU A 138 -6.26 10.17 0.83
N SER A 139 -7.19 9.23 0.68
CA SER A 139 -8.62 9.53 0.55
C SER A 139 -9.16 10.34 1.74
N TRP A 140 -8.75 10.01 2.97
CA TRP A 140 -9.12 10.76 4.17
C TRP A 140 -8.54 12.18 4.15
N LEU A 141 -7.26 12.36 3.81
CA LEU A 141 -6.65 13.69 3.68
C LEU A 141 -7.42 14.56 2.68
N LYS A 142 -7.79 14.00 1.52
CA LYS A 142 -8.62 14.70 0.52
C LYS A 142 -9.99 15.12 1.09
N ARG A 143 -10.66 14.25 1.85
CA ARG A 143 -11.94 14.60 2.50
C ARG A 143 -11.75 15.71 3.57
N CYS A 144 -10.67 15.68 4.33
CA CYS A 144 -10.34 16.75 5.29
C CYS A 144 -10.07 18.08 4.59
N ALA A 145 -9.42 18.06 3.43
CA ALA A 145 -9.15 19.23 2.62
C ALA A 145 -10.38 19.73 1.80
N GLY A 146 -11.50 18.99 1.84
CA GLY A 146 -12.72 19.34 1.08
C GLY A 146 -12.61 19.08 -0.42
N VAL A 147 -11.62 18.29 -0.86
CA VAL A 147 -11.41 17.96 -2.28
C VAL A 147 -11.64 16.46 -2.54
N LYS A 148 -11.74 16.10 -3.81
CA LYS A 148 -11.91 14.72 -4.25
C LYS A 148 -10.61 14.17 -4.85
N ASP A 149 -9.93 14.96 -5.64
CA ASP A 149 -8.71 14.59 -6.36
C ASP A 149 -7.54 15.42 -5.83
N SER A 150 -6.33 14.86 -5.83
CA SER A 150 -5.14 15.54 -5.30
C SER A 150 -4.60 16.64 -6.23
N GLY A 151 -5.18 16.82 -7.41
CA GLY A 151 -4.84 17.83 -8.40
C GLY A 151 -5.37 17.50 -9.78
N ALA A 152 -4.97 18.32 -10.76
CA ALA A 152 -5.33 18.17 -12.18
C ALA A 152 -4.10 17.96 -13.06
N SER A 153 -3.01 17.41 -12.50
CA SER A 153 -1.71 17.26 -13.19
C SER A 153 -1.78 16.28 -14.36
N LEU A 154 -2.70 15.31 -14.29
CA LEU A 154 -2.91 14.31 -15.35
C LEU A 154 -4.30 14.52 -15.96
N PRO A 155 -4.40 15.01 -17.22
CA PRO A 155 -5.68 15.22 -17.88
C PRO A 155 -6.56 13.96 -17.86
N GLY A 156 -7.77 14.06 -17.30
CA GLY A 156 -8.71 12.95 -17.17
C GLY A 156 -8.40 11.89 -16.11
N HIS A 157 -7.29 12.05 -15.36
CA HIS A 157 -6.81 11.03 -14.41
C HIS A 157 -6.54 11.56 -13.00
N GLY A 158 -6.78 12.83 -12.71
CA GLY A 158 -6.54 13.42 -11.39
C GLY A 158 -5.09 13.83 -11.15
N GLY A 159 -4.65 13.80 -9.90
CA GLY A 159 -3.28 14.14 -9.51
C GLY A 159 -2.30 12.96 -9.57
N ILE A 160 -1.01 13.27 -9.59
CA ILE A 160 0.06 12.26 -9.48
C ILE A 160 -0.02 11.51 -8.15
N LEU A 161 -0.37 12.22 -7.06
CA LEU A 161 -0.47 11.63 -5.73
C LEU A 161 -1.56 10.53 -5.69
N ASP A 162 -2.68 10.73 -6.41
CA ASP A 162 -3.75 9.72 -6.54
C ASP A 162 -3.30 8.40 -7.22
N ARG A 163 -2.07 8.35 -7.75
CA ARG A 163 -1.50 7.19 -8.45
C ARG A 163 -0.44 6.46 -7.66
N ILE A 164 0.13 7.12 -6.67
CA ILE A 164 1.21 6.56 -5.86
C ILE A 164 0.84 6.41 -4.38
N ASP A 165 -0.36 6.81 -4.00
CA ASP A 165 -0.88 6.82 -2.63
C ASP A 165 -0.75 5.46 -1.92
N ALA A 166 -1.08 4.38 -2.62
CA ALA A 166 -0.96 3.03 -2.12
C ALA A 166 0.51 2.54 -2.03
N ILE A 167 1.41 3.11 -2.87
CA ILE A 167 2.83 2.74 -2.90
C ILE A 167 3.60 3.39 -1.75
N LEU A 168 3.26 4.64 -1.42
CA LEU A 168 4.00 5.46 -0.45
C LEU A 168 4.20 4.77 0.92
N PRO A 169 3.18 4.18 1.57
CA PRO A 169 3.38 3.52 2.85
C PRO A 169 3.98 2.11 2.73
N VAL A 170 3.92 1.51 1.55
CA VAL A 170 4.47 0.16 1.31
C VAL A 170 6.00 0.20 1.19
N LEU A 171 6.58 1.29 0.66
CA LEU A 171 8.03 1.45 0.51
C LEU A 171 8.81 1.31 1.84
N PRO A 172 8.50 2.05 2.91
CA PRO A 172 9.19 1.89 4.19
C PRO A 172 9.01 0.50 4.80
N LEU A 173 7.82 -0.07 4.68
CA LEU A 173 7.53 -1.40 5.19
C LEU A 173 8.38 -2.47 4.50
N GLN A 174 8.57 -2.35 3.19
CA GLN A 174 9.39 -3.28 2.42
C GLN A 174 10.82 -3.35 2.95
N ILE A 175 11.45 -2.20 3.22
CA ILE A 175 12.82 -2.18 3.76
C ILE A 175 12.89 -2.89 5.12
N ILE A 176 11.91 -2.65 5.99
CA ILE A 176 11.83 -3.32 7.29
C ILE A 176 11.68 -4.84 7.12
N LEU A 177 10.81 -5.28 6.22
CA LEU A 177 10.59 -6.71 5.96
C LEU A 177 11.82 -7.39 5.35
N LEU A 178 12.53 -6.71 4.44
CA LEU A 178 13.78 -7.21 3.87
C LEU A 178 14.87 -7.34 4.93
N SER A 179 15.05 -6.31 5.76
CA SER A 179 15.98 -6.34 6.87
C SER A 179 15.66 -7.50 7.85
N TRP A 180 14.39 -7.70 8.15
CA TRP A 180 13.96 -8.82 9.02
C TRP A 180 14.27 -10.19 8.39
N LEU A 181 14.03 -10.36 7.09
CA LEU A 181 14.34 -11.61 6.39
C LEU A 181 15.83 -11.89 6.27
N SER A 182 16.66 -10.86 6.20
CA SER A 182 18.13 -11.01 6.08
C SER A 182 18.84 -11.31 7.40
N HIS A 183 18.20 -11.07 8.55
CA HIS A 183 18.75 -11.30 9.88
C HIS A 183 18.13 -12.48 10.63
N GLY A 184 17.12 -13.10 10.08
CA GLY A 184 16.46 -14.31 10.62
C GLY A 184 16.84 -15.55 9.84
#